data_622aeca4c647b9d28cfa842338c1fe3a
#
_entry.id   622aeca4c647b9d28cfa842338c1fe3a
#
_cell.length_a   1.000
_cell.length_b   1.000
_cell.length_c   1.000
_cell.angle_alpha   90.00
_cell.angle_beta   90.00
_cell.angle_gamma   90.00
#
_symmetry.space_group_name_H-M   'P 1'
#
loop_
_entity.id
_entity.type
_entity.pdbx_description
1 polymer ?
#
loop_
_entity_poly.entity_id
_entity_poly.type
_entity_poly.pdbx_seq_one_letter_code
_entity_poly.pdbx_strand_id
1 'polypeptide(L)'
;MRRSYFPGMQLRAVAYEVHGAKIGVVPDVLEMTVTTPMGKTPTLSMTYAPGPKAVRGGVLEREVEVAIEATFDGNTWEELPDARFVTQKTEHNLVNDGTHSRKVEAIHVSDYLKEALVWSVPEVAKDKDGKYKFLSRNAGTIISTIWGNATKRGWGPGLTLDANIAKDSAGQDWEKVVTLHFDPTITLLQIVDSLRSLGMIDTVWQGRTLKVYNADKTQARDLTESKRWPLATSLAGAPEVRTWSDMCTDVLVKGEGGLTWLIHNDLAPRSMRRVEKVVEAGGVELETTARMVAEATLKSGAHVSEEIKREWVAADVHLLPWVDYRLGDWLMVERREGMERLQVAQVSVTQKDGMVTGHTTFGTVLDSLLGRLTKRTKGIVGLATTGGSGVRPAPPASKYWPLPPQGLSGSSSVVIKASGWPAAIVNLTWSKVETDTLGSRVDVRSYEISWEDPRYNVKGAGSVTIPAADSPSVAIPDLEVDTTYIFRVRATTSDATGSWSAPFRIHTATDGEPPPVPSKPVLSQSLGILDVYWDGRGAQGQGMPADFAGVEVSVQLPGVPASTLMSLPTPLQRTAVAGLEIKEYE
;
A
#
# COMPACT_ATOMS: atom_id res chain seq x y z
N MET A 1 -1.16 48.92 -9.64
CA MET A 1 -0.75 47.54 -9.31
C MET A 1 -1.42 46.60 -10.32
N ARG A 2 -0.65 46.01 -11.24
CA ARG A 2 -1.18 44.94 -12.10
C ARG A 2 -1.42 43.75 -11.17
N ARG A 3 -2.67 43.31 -10.98
CA ARG A 3 -2.95 42.01 -10.40
C ARG A 3 -2.26 40.99 -11.31
N SER A 4 -1.24 40.29 -10.81
CA SER A 4 -0.66 39.19 -11.53
C SER A 4 -1.78 38.17 -11.74
N TYR A 5 -2.15 37.98 -13.01
CA TYR A 5 -3.14 36.97 -13.39
C TYR A 5 -2.51 35.60 -13.08
N PHE A 6 -3.06 34.91 -12.10
CA PHE A 6 -2.68 33.54 -11.80
C PHE A 6 -3.43 32.59 -12.73
N PRO A 7 -2.75 31.72 -13.48
CA PRO A 7 -3.38 30.89 -14.53
C PRO A 7 -4.13 29.66 -13.97
N GLY A 8 -4.62 29.71 -12.74
CA GLY A 8 -5.41 28.64 -12.12
C GLY A 8 -4.61 27.44 -11.60
N MET A 9 -3.47 27.13 -12.24
CA MET A 9 -2.57 26.05 -11.83
C MET A 9 -1.18 26.27 -12.40
N GLN A 10 -0.15 25.96 -11.62
CA GLN A 10 1.24 25.87 -12.10
C GLN A 10 1.89 24.60 -11.54
N LEU A 11 2.85 24.07 -12.29
CA LEU A 11 3.63 22.90 -11.89
C LEU A 11 5.10 23.28 -11.71
N ARG A 12 5.80 22.56 -10.84
CA ARG A 12 7.27 22.59 -10.76
C ARG A 12 7.82 21.20 -10.48
N ALA A 13 9.00 20.92 -10.99
CA ALA A 13 9.75 19.73 -10.68
C ALA A 13 10.69 20.00 -9.50
N VAL A 14 10.73 19.10 -8.53
CA VAL A 14 11.59 19.18 -7.35
C VAL A 14 12.42 17.91 -7.27
N ALA A 15 13.74 18.05 -7.24
CA ALA A 15 14.66 16.94 -7.16
C ALA A 15 14.94 16.55 -5.72
N TYR A 16 15.07 15.23 -5.49
CA TYR A 16 15.42 14.61 -4.23
C TYR A 16 16.49 13.54 -4.46
N GLU A 17 17.32 13.30 -3.46
CA GLU A 17 18.19 12.12 -3.45
C GLU A 17 17.34 10.85 -3.43
N VAL A 18 17.88 9.75 -3.94
CA VAL A 18 17.22 8.42 -3.90
C VAL A 18 16.88 7.92 -2.49
N HIS A 19 17.34 8.61 -1.46
CA HIS A 19 17.00 8.35 -0.05
C HIS A 19 15.96 9.33 0.51
N GLY A 20 15.42 10.22 -0.34
CA GLY A 20 14.33 11.14 0.00
C GLY A 20 14.75 12.51 0.50
N ALA A 21 16.05 12.81 0.65
CA ALA A 21 16.50 14.15 1.02
C ALA A 21 16.25 15.16 -0.12
N LYS A 22 15.61 16.30 0.19
CA LYS A 22 15.30 17.33 -0.81
C LYS A 22 16.58 18.01 -1.30
N ILE A 23 16.80 18.03 -2.60
CA ILE A 23 17.90 18.76 -3.25
C ILE A 23 17.45 20.19 -3.57
N GLY A 24 16.30 20.33 -4.24
CA GLY A 24 15.74 21.63 -4.60
C GLY A 24 14.87 21.61 -5.84
N VAL A 25 14.38 22.79 -6.21
CA VAL A 25 13.57 22.95 -7.44
C VAL A 25 14.47 22.84 -8.66
N VAL A 26 14.03 22.08 -9.64
CA VAL A 26 14.72 21.96 -10.94
C VAL A 26 14.51 23.28 -11.71
N PRO A 27 15.59 24.02 -12.01
CA PRO A 27 15.45 25.27 -12.75
C PRO A 27 15.25 25.05 -14.25
N ASP A 28 14.72 26.08 -14.91
CA ASP A 28 14.69 26.20 -16.38
C ASP A 28 14.01 25.01 -17.10
N VAL A 29 12.93 24.49 -16.51
CA VAL A 29 12.09 23.47 -17.15
C VAL A 29 11.30 24.13 -18.27
N LEU A 30 11.56 23.69 -19.50
CA LEU A 30 10.93 24.21 -20.73
C LEU A 30 9.55 23.58 -20.96
N GLU A 31 9.50 22.27 -20.78
CA GLU A 31 8.29 21.49 -20.96
C GLU A 31 8.28 20.29 -19.99
N MET A 32 7.12 20.02 -19.42
CA MET A 32 6.93 18.92 -18.50
C MET A 32 5.53 18.33 -18.68
N THR A 33 5.45 17.02 -18.90
CA THR A 33 4.18 16.29 -19.01
C THR A 33 4.15 15.18 -17.98
N VAL A 34 3.11 15.20 -17.16
CA VAL A 34 2.79 14.17 -16.15
C VAL A 34 1.51 13.49 -16.54
N THR A 35 1.52 12.17 -16.60
CA THR A 35 0.33 11.37 -16.88
C THR A 35 0.11 10.35 -15.77
N THR A 36 -1.04 10.43 -15.13
CA THR A 36 -1.47 9.53 -14.05
C THR A 36 -2.68 8.72 -14.51
N PRO A 37 -2.50 7.50 -15.02
CA PRO A 37 -3.59 6.64 -15.44
C PRO A 37 -4.04 5.72 -14.31
N MET A 38 -5.33 5.41 -14.24
CA MET A 38 -5.85 4.40 -13.32
C MET A 38 -5.38 3.00 -13.73
N GLY A 39 -4.78 2.28 -12.79
CA GLY A 39 -4.35 0.89 -13.02
C GLY A 39 -3.11 0.69 -13.91
N LYS A 40 -2.48 1.76 -14.37
CA LYS A 40 -1.19 1.73 -15.10
C LYS A 40 -0.13 2.53 -14.33
N THR A 41 1.13 2.36 -14.70
CA THR A 41 2.23 3.13 -14.09
C THR A 41 2.20 4.56 -14.59
N PRO A 42 2.22 5.58 -13.71
CA PRO A 42 2.37 6.98 -14.09
C PRO A 42 3.66 7.24 -14.87
N THR A 43 3.67 8.27 -15.70
CA THR A 43 4.83 8.64 -16.53
C THR A 43 5.14 10.13 -16.42
N LEU A 44 6.43 10.45 -16.46
CA LEU A 44 6.96 11.81 -16.55
C LEU A 44 7.86 11.94 -17.78
N SER A 45 7.59 12.96 -18.59
CA SER A 45 8.51 13.44 -19.62
C SER A 45 8.82 14.91 -19.32
N MET A 46 10.10 15.27 -19.27
CA MET A 46 10.52 16.62 -18.94
C MET A 46 11.68 17.02 -19.81
N THR A 47 11.62 18.25 -20.36
CA THR A 47 12.71 18.90 -21.08
C THR A 47 13.12 20.16 -20.35
N TYR A 48 14.41 20.33 -20.10
CA TYR A 48 14.94 21.51 -19.44
C TYR A 48 16.16 22.07 -20.19
N ALA A 49 16.40 23.37 -20.04
CA ALA A 49 17.60 24.03 -20.56
C ALA A 49 18.69 23.96 -19.47
N PRO A 50 19.90 23.45 -19.77
CA PRO A 50 20.98 23.43 -18.83
C PRO A 50 21.56 24.84 -18.64
N GLY A 51 20.96 25.62 -17.75
CA GLY A 51 21.53 26.92 -17.36
C GLY A 51 22.79 26.76 -16.51
N PRO A 52 23.58 27.87 -16.33
CA PRO A 52 24.83 27.84 -15.56
C PRO A 52 24.71 27.28 -14.16
N LYS A 53 23.54 27.40 -13.54
CA LYS A 53 23.23 26.87 -12.20
C LYS A 53 22.96 25.36 -12.21
N ALA A 54 22.31 24.85 -13.25
CA ALA A 54 22.03 23.41 -13.42
C ALA A 54 23.28 22.62 -13.81
N VAL A 55 24.20 23.24 -14.57
CA VAL A 55 25.48 22.63 -14.98
C VAL A 55 26.41 22.43 -13.78
N ARG A 56 26.39 23.32 -12.79
CA ARG A 56 27.26 23.21 -11.60
C ARG A 56 26.90 22.06 -10.66
N GLY A 57 25.71 21.52 -10.73
CA GLY A 57 25.22 20.48 -9.81
C GLY A 57 25.08 19.10 -10.42
N GLY A 58 24.96 18.95 -11.74
CA GLY A 58 24.74 17.66 -12.40
C GLY A 58 23.56 16.85 -11.83
N VAL A 59 22.60 17.52 -11.21
CA VAL A 59 21.57 16.88 -10.36
C VAL A 59 20.76 15.86 -11.15
N LEU A 60 20.38 16.16 -12.38
CA LEU A 60 19.63 15.24 -13.24
C LEU A 60 20.53 14.37 -14.16
N GLU A 61 21.83 14.40 -13.95
CA GLU A 61 22.81 13.57 -14.67
C GLU A 61 23.14 12.27 -13.90
N ARG A 62 22.56 12.12 -12.74
CA ARG A 62 22.63 10.93 -11.88
C ARG A 62 21.21 10.45 -11.55
N GLU A 63 21.11 9.29 -10.99
CA GLU A 63 19.85 8.80 -10.47
C GLU A 63 19.38 9.69 -9.31
N VAL A 64 18.20 10.29 -9.47
CA VAL A 64 17.53 11.14 -8.48
C VAL A 64 16.03 10.89 -8.56
N GLU A 65 15.33 11.24 -7.49
CA GLU A 65 13.88 11.31 -7.53
C GLU A 65 13.43 12.71 -7.94
N VAL A 66 12.40 12.76 -8.76
CA VAL A 66 11.74 14.00 -9.20
C VAL A 66 10.29 13.95 -8.73
N ALA A 67 9.92 14.87 -7.84
CA ALA A 67 8.54 15.11 -7.45
C ALA A 67 7.93 16.20 -8.30
N ILE A 68 6.68 16.06 -8.69
CA ILE A 68 5.92 17.14 -9.32
C ILE A 68 5.02 17.76 -8.28
N GLU A 69 5.31 19.02 -7.98
CA GLU A 69 4.50 19.85 -7.11
C GLU A 69 3.61 20.77 -7.94
N ALA A 70 2.39 21.01 -7.47
CA ALA A 70 1.46 21.97 -8.07
C ALA A 70 1.13 23.10 -7.09
N THR A 71 0.82 24.27 -7.62
CA THR A 71 0.17 25.34 -6.90
C THR A 71 -1.12 25.74 -7.59
N PHE A 72 -2.14 26.04 -6.79
CA PHE A 72 -3.47 26.48 -7.24
C PHE A 72 -3.79 27.89 -6.77
N ASP A 73 -2.97 28.46 -5.93
CA ASP A 73 -3.07 29.81 -5.36
C ASP A 73 -1.85 30.71 -5.68
N GLY A 74 -0.83 30.13 -6.29
CA GLY A 74 0.44 30.78 -6.61
C GLY A 74 1.43 30.86 -5.44
N ASN A 75 1.04 30.40 -4.25
CA ASN A 75 1.86 30.52 -3.03
C ASN A 75 2.18 29.16 -2.41
N THR A 76 1.17 28.30 -2.25
CA THR A 76 1.30 26.99 -1.62
C THR A 76 1.62 25.94 -2.67
N TRP A 77 2.70 25.19 -2.46
CA TRP A 77 3.12 24.12 -3.36
C TRP A 77 2.97 22.79 -2.66
N GLU A 78 2.24 21.88 -3.30
CA GLU A 78 1.99 20.55 -2.78
C GLU A 78 2.41 19.48 -3.81
N GLU A 79 3.03 18.41 -3.32
CA GLU A 79 3.37 17.27 -4.17
C GLU A 79 2.09 16.52 -4.58
N LEU A 80 1.95 16.33 -5.89
CA LEU A 80 0.81 15.62 -6.45
C LEU A 80 0.86 14.12 -6.12
N PRO A 81 -0.28 13.49 -5.85
CA PRO A 81 -0.37 12.04 -5.71
C PRO A 81 0.09 11.34 -7.01
N ASP A 82 0.75 10.19 -6.86
CA ASP A 82 1.30 9.41 -7.97
C ASP A 82 2.20 10.22 -8.93
N ALA A 83 2.91 11.21 -8.41
CA ALA A 83 3.74 12.10 -9.18
C ALA A 83 5.19 12.20 -8.66
N ARG A 84 5.69 11.12 -8.04
CA ARG A 84 7.10 10.93 -7.69
C ARG A 84 7.73 9.94 -8.67
N PHE A 85 8.84 10.33 -9.29
CA PHE A 85 9.51 9.59 -10.35
C PHE A 85 11.00 9.43 -10.06
N VAL A 86 11.61 8.38 -10.60
CA VAL A 86 13.06 8.13 -10.55
C VAL A 86 13.63 8.31 -11.95
N THR A 87 14.68 9.09 -12.08
CA THR A 87 15.32 9.34 -13.39
C THR A 87 15.95 8.04 -13.91
N GLN A 88 15.62 7.67 -15.14
CA GLN A 88 16.14 6.47 -15.80
C GLN A 88 17.09 6.81 -16.92
N LYS A 89 16.80 7.88 -17.67
CA LYS A 89 17.56 8.25 -18.85
C LYS A 89 17.56 9.76 -19.00
N THR A 90 18.73 10.29 -19.31
CA THR A 90 18.89 11.69 -19.75
C THR A 90 19.45 11.72 -21.15
N GLU A 91 18.77 12.40 -22.05
CA GLU A 91 19.17 12.58 -23.43
C GLU A 91 19.61 14.04 -23.66
N HIS A 92 20.77 14.24 -24.24
CA HIS A 92 21.33 15.56 -24.52
C HIS A 92 21.06 15.91 -25.96
N ASN A 93 20.32 16.99 -26.19
CA ASN A 93 20.11 17.54 -27.53
C ASN A 93 20.93 18.82 -27.71
N LEU A 94 21.83 18.77 -28.65
CA LEU A 94 22.63 19.91 -29.10
C LEU A 94 22.16 20.31 -30.49
N VAL A 95 21.62 21.51 -30.63
CA VAL A 95 21.16 22.03 -31.93
C VAL A 95 22.24 22.92 -32.53
N ASN A 96 22.33 22.98 -33.85
CA ASN A 96 23.37 23.71 -34.59
C ASN A 96 23.38 25.23 -34.31
N ASP A 97 22.33 25.77 -33.71
CA ASP A 97 22.24 27.19 -33.30
C ASP A 97 22.88 27.46 -31.93
N GLY A 98 23.48 26.42 -31.30
CA GLY A 98 24.05 26.51 -29.96
C GLY A 98 23.04 26.33 -28.83
N THR A 99 21.78 26.06 -29.14
CA THR A 99 20.76 25.76 -28.11
C THR A 99 20.99 24.37 -27.54
N HIS A 100 21.07 24.29 -26.24
CA HIS A 100 21.21 23.03 -25.52
C HIS A 100 19.91 22.72 -24.80
N SER A 101 19.37 21.53 -24.99
CA SER A 101 18.27 21.01 -24.17
C SER A 101 18.55 19.60 -23.72
N ARG A 102 17.96 19.23 -22.60
CA ARG A 102 18.06 17.89 -22.06
C ARG A 102 16.66 17.33 -21.82
N LYS A 103 16.41 16.15 -22.33
CA LYS A 103 15.19 15.40 -22.08
C LYS A 103 15.45 14.36 -21.01
N VAL A 104 14.61 14.34 -19.98
CA VAL A 104 14.65 13.37 -18.90
C VAL A 104 13.45 12.45 -19.04
N GLU A 105 13.73 11.16 -19.08
CA GLU A 105 12.73 10.11 -18.96
C GLU A 105 12.84 9.54 -17.55
N ALA A 106 11.73 9.54 -16.83
CA ALA A 106 11.68 9.07 -15.47
C ALA A 106 10.53 8.09 -15.28
N ILE A 107 10.77 7.07 -14.48
CA ILE A 107 9.80 6.03 -14.14
C ILE A 107 9.22 6.30 -12.76
N HIS A 108 7.98 5.95 -12.57
CA HIS A 108 7.30 6.16 -11.30
C HIS A 108 7.98 5.42 -10.14
N VAL A 109 7.95 6.00 -8.95
CA VAL A 109 8.57 5.44 -7.71
C VAL A 109 8.10 4.02 -7.38
N SER A 110 6.93 3.59 -7.86
CA SER A 110 6.47 2.20 -7.73
C SER A 110 7.43 1.19 -8.38
N ASP A 111 8.32 1.63 -9.26
CA ASP A 111 9.30 0.75 -9.88
C ASP A 111 10.30 0.17 -8.88
N TYR A 112 10.57 0.86 -7.78
CA TYR A 112 11.36 0.31 -6.67
C TYR A 112 10.81 -1.02 -6.14
N LEU A 113 9.51 -1.26 -6.26
CA LEU A 113 8.91 -2.55 -5.87
C LEU A 113 9.42 -3.73 -6.74
N LYS A 114 10.00 -3.47 -7.93
CA LYS A 114 10.63 -4.51 -8.76
C LYS A 114 11.95 -5.00 -8.18
N GLU A 115 12.60 -4.17 -7.38
CA GLU A 115 13.89 -4.47 -6.78
C GLU A 115 13.75 -5.34 -5.52
N ALA A 116 12.55 -5.39 -4.93
CA ALA A 116 12.23 -6.19 -3.77
C ALA A 116 11.84 -7.62 -4.17
N LEU A 117 12.80 -8.54 -4.19
CA LEU A 117 12.53 -9.96 -4.41
C LEU A 117 12.00 -10.65 -3.16
N VAL A 118 11.15 -11.66 -3.34
CA VAL A 118 10.50 -12.42 -2.25
C VAL A 118 11.31 -13.67 -1.86
N TRP A 119 12.62 -13.63 -1.99
CA TRP A 119 13.47 -14.80 -1.80
C TRP A 119 13.67 -15.24 -0.33
N SER A 120 13.44 -14.36 0.63
CA SER A 120 13.57 -14.64 2.06
C SER A 120 12.43 -14.06 2.86
N VAL A 121 11.50 -14.92 3.26
CA VAL A 121 10.35 -14.61 4.14
C VAL A 121 10.28 -15.73 5.19
N PRO A 122 11.16 -15.67 6.22
CA PRO A 122 11.34 -16.79 7.16
C PRO A 122 10.09 -17.10 8.00
N GLU A 123 9.18 -16.14 8.12
CA GLU A 123 7.94 -16.28 8.89
C GLU A 123 6.84 -17.04 8.14
N VAL A 124 7.01 -17.24 6.84
CA VAL A 124 6.04 -17.90 5.99
C VAL A 124 6.53 -19.28 5.60
N ALA A 125 5.73 -20.29 5.88
CA ALA A 125 6.06 -21.66 5.50
C ALA A 125 6.10 -21.81 3.97
N LYS A 126 7.01 -22.64 3.50
CA LYS A 126 7.05 -23.05 2.09
C LYS A 126 6.21 -24.31 1.90
N ASP A 127 5.61 -24.41 0.72
CA ASP A 127 4.96 -25.65 0.28
C ASP A 127 5.99 -26.69 -0.21
N LYS A 128 5.50 -27.83 -0.68
CA LYS A 128 6.34 -28.92 -1.21
C LYS A 128 7.18 -28.52 -2.44
N ASP A 129 6.75 -27.48 -3.16
CA ASP A 129 7.41 -26.95 -4.36
C ASP A 129 8.35 -25.78 -4.04
N GLY A 130 8.55 -25.49 -2.75
CA GLY A 130 9.46 -24.45 -2.27
C GLY A 130 8.90 -23.02 -2.29
N LYS A 131 7.59 -22.84 -2.51
CA LYS A 131 6.92 -21.56 -2.60
C LYS A 131 6.39 -21.11 -1.25
N TYR A 132 6.43 -19.80 -1.00
CA TYR A 132 5.85 -19.21 0.19
C TYR A 132 4.32 -19.28 0.15
N LYS A 133 3.73 -19.83 1.20
CA LYS A 133 2.31 -20.15 1.28
C LYS A 133 1.59 -19.22 2.25
N PHE A 134 0.81 -18.27 1.72
CA PHE A 134 -0.08 -17.40 2.48
C PHE A 134 -1.50 -17.99 2.49
N LEU A 135 -1.89 -18.62 3.59
CA LEU A 135 -3.20 -19.26 3.74
C LEU A 135 -4.21 -18.30 4.35
N SER A 136 -5.32 -18.05 3.63
CA SER A 136 -6.45 -17.22 4.11
C SER A 136 -5.98 -15.90 4.72
N ARG A 137 -5.07 -15.20 4.02
CA ARG A 137 -4.52 -13.92 4.46
C ARG A 137 -5.15 -12.77 3.68
N ASN A 138 -5.31 -11.63 4.36
CA ASN A 138 -5.70 -10.39 3.72
C ASN A 138 -4.49 -9.74 3.01
N ALA A 139 -4.77 -8.76 2.17
CA ALA A 139 -3.74 -8.07 1.39
C ALA A 139 -2.74 -7.33 2.27
N GLY A 140 -3.21 -6.73 3.38
CA GLY A 140 -2.35 -6.04 4.33
C GLY A 140 -1.29 -6.97 4.92
N THR A 141 -1.69 -8.16 5.39
CA THR A 141 -0.76 -9.17 5.91
C THR A 141 0.28 -9.57 4.86
N ILE A 142 -0.15 -9.84 3.62
CA ILE A 142 0.74 -10.27 2.55
C ILE A 142 1.78 -9.20 2.22
N ILE A 143 1.31 -7.98 1.92
CA ILE A 143 2.20 -6.87 1.52
C ILE A 143 3.16 -6.52 2.65
N SER A 144 2.66 -6.39 3.87
CA SER A 144 3.47 -5.96 5.00
C SER A 144 4.54 -6.95 5.41
N THR A 145 4.20 -8.24 5.35
CA THR A 145 5.18 -9.30 5.63
C THR A 145 6.34 -9.23 4.63
N ILE A 146 6.03 -9.11 3.35
CA ILE A 146 7.05 -9.07 2.30
C ILE A 146 7.84 -7.76 2.34
N TRP A 147 7.14 -6.62 2.50
CA TRP A 147 7.73 -5.30 2.66
C TRP A 147 8.71 -5.27 3.85
N GLY A 148 8.25 -5.72 5.02
CA GLY A 148 9.07 -5.75 6.23
C GLY A 148 10.32 -6.61 6.07
N ASN A 149 10.23 -7.76 5.39
CA ASN A 149 11.39 -8.59 5.10
C ASN A 149 12.36 -7.96 4.09
N ALA A 150 11.84 -7.28 3.06
CA ALA A 150 12.67 -6.54 2.12
C ALA A 150 13.41 -5.38 2.81
N THR A 151 12.71 -4.60 3.65
CA THR A 151 13.30 -3.50 4.42
C THR A 151 14.38 -3.98 5.39
N LYS A 152 14.16 -5.11 6.08
CA LYS A 152 15.20 -5.72 6.95
C LYS A 152 16.48 -6.09 6.19
N ARG A 153 16.38 -6.34 4.89
CA ARG A 153 17.54 -6.60 4.01
C ARG A 153 18.17 -5.33 3.45
N GLY A 154 17.70 -4.14 3.85
CA GLY A 154 18.21 -2.85 3.40
C GLY A 154 17.55 -2.31 2.13
N TRP A 155 16.49 -2.95 1.64
CA TRP A 155 15.73 -2.43 0.50
C TRP A 155 14.88 -1.22 0.90
N GLY A 156 14.76 -0.26 -0.02
CA GLY A 156 13.83 0.85 0.03
C GLY A 156 14.05 1.82 1.20
N PRO A 157 15.29 2.30 1.47
CA PRO A 157 15.53 3.23 2.57
C PRO A 157 14.66 4.48 2.42
N GLY A 158 13.88 4.81 3.46
CA GLY A 158 12.96 5.94 3.49
C GLY A 158 11.65 5.74 2.70
N LEU A 159 11.40 4.56 2.12
CA LEU A 159 10.07 4.20 1.63
C LEU A 159 9.19 3.76 2.81
N THR A 160 7.93 4.14 2.79
CA THR A 160 6.96 3.78 3.84
C THR A 160 5.72 3.12 3.26
N LEU A 161 5.12 2.25 4.05
CA LEU A 161 3.84 1.63 3.75
C LEU A 161 2.80 2.16 4.75
N ASP A 162 1.76 2.83 4.23
CA ASP A 162 0.66 3.38 5.03
C ASP A 162 -0.55 2.42 4.97
N ALA A 163 -0.34 1.22 5.43
CA ALA A 163 -1.38 0.22 5.64
C ALA A 163 -0.82 -0.81 6.61
N ASN A 164 -1.69 -1.60 7.23
CA ASN A 164 -1.23 -2.62 8.16
C ASN A 164 -2.02 -3.91 8.04
N ILE A 165 -1.67 -4.93 8.80
CA ILE A 165 -2.32 -6.24 8.73
C ILE A 165 -3.81 -6.19 9.09
N ALA A 166 -4.26 -5.19 9.85
CA ALA A 166 -5.65 -5.04 10.28
C ALA A 166 -6.43 -4.03 9.45
N LYS A 167 -5.77 -2.94 9.02
CA LYS A 167 -6.41 -1.77 8.43
C LYS A 167 -5.76 -1.37 7.11
N ASP A 168 -6.58 -0.89 6.19
CA ASP A 168 -6.13 -0.20 5.00
C ASP A 168 -5.72 1.26 5.31
N SER A 169 -5.23 1.99 4.32
CA SER A 169 -4.79 3.38 4.47
C SER A 169 -5.91 4.39 4.77
N ALA A 170 -7.17 3.98 4.68
CA ALA A 170 -8.32 4.75 5.12
C ALA A 170 -8.78 4.39 6.55
N GLY A 171 -8.07 3.45 7.20
CA GLY A 171 -8.44 2.96 8.52
C GLY A 171 -9.59 1.95 8.51
N GLN A 172 -9.95 1.40 7.35
CA GLN A 172 -10.99 0.40 7.21
C GLN A 172 -10.43 -1.01 7.38
N ASP A 173 -11.23 -1.93 7.91
CA ASP A 173 -10.86 -3.34 8.01
C ASP A 173 -10.74 -3.97 6.61
N TRP A 174 -9.81 -4.92 6.45
CA TRP A 174 -9.67 -5.64 5.20
C TRP A 174 -10.87 -6.57 4.97
N GLU A 175 -11.49 -6.45 3.80
CA GLU A 175 -12.72 -7.16 3.48
C GLU A 175 -12.50 -8.57 2.94
N LYS A 176 -11.38 -8.78 2.25
CA LYS A 176 -11.12 -10.01 1.48
C LYS A 176 -9.89 -10.71 2.01
N VAL A 177 -9.99 -12.03 2.09
CA VAL A 177 -8.87 -12.93 2.39
C VAL A 177 -8.63 -13.84 1.19
N VAL A 178 -7.38 -14.20 0.96
CA VAL A 178 -6.98 -15.05 -0.17
C VAL A 178 -5.89 -16.02 0.27
N THR A 179 -5.85 -17.19 -0.36
CA THR A 179 -4.71 -18.09 -0.26
C THR A 179 -3.86 -17.94 -1.52
N LEU A 180 -2.60 -17.57 -1.36
CA LEU A 180 -1.67 -17.37 -2.46
C LEU A 180 -0.35 -18.08 -2.18
N HIS A 181 0.26 -18.61 -3.24
CA HIS A 181 1.57 -19.21 -3.23
C HIS A 181 2.50 -18.35 -4.08
N PHE A 182 3.64 -17.95 -3.54
CA PHE A 182 4.58 -17.07 -4.21
C PHE A 182 5.92 -17.78 -4.44
N ASP A 183 6.38 -17.75 -5.69
CA ASP A 183 7.73 -18.17 -6.02
C ASP A 183 8.74 -17.21 -5.36
N PRO A 184 9.84 -17.71 -4.77
CA PRO A 184 10.87 -16.85 -4.19
C PRO A 184 11.51 -15.84 -5.17
N THR A 185 11.36 -16.05 -6.47
CA THR A 185 11.97 -15.18 -7.50
C THR A 185 11.08 -14.02 -7.95
N ILE A 186 9.82 -13.97 -7.49
CA ILE A 186 8.93 -12.87 -7.85
C ILE A 186 9.25 -11.59 -7.08
N THR A 187 8.79 -10.46 -7.63
CA THR A 187 8.99 -9.14 -7.03
C THR A 187 7.77 -8.69 -6.22
N LEU A 188 7.98 -7.77 -5.31
CA LEU A 188 6.89 -7.14 -4.57
C LEU A 188 5.90 -6.42 -5.50
N LEU A 189 6.38 -5.83 -6.62
CA LEU A 189 5.50 -5.23 -7.62
C LEU A 189 4.53 -6.26 -8.22
N GLN A 190 5.04 -7.45 -8.59
CA GLN A 190 4.20 -8.52 -9.14
C GLN A 190 3.13 -8.97 -8.15
N ILE A 191 3.44 -8.98 -6.86
CA ILE A 191 2.47 -9.32 -5.81
C ILE A 191 1.41 -8.22 -5.69
N VAL A 192 1.82 -6.95 -5.62
CA VAL A 192 0.89 -5.81 -5.57
C VAL A 192 -0.01 -5.80 -6.81
N ASP A 193 0.57 -5.99 -8.00
CA ASP A 193 -0.19 -6.07 -9.26
C ASP A 193 -1.15 -7.28 -9.28
N SER A 194 -0.75 -8.40 -8.70
CA SER A 194 -1.63 -9.58 -8.56
C SER A 194 -2.82 -9.30 -7.64
N LEU A 195 -2.57 -8.71 -6.47
CA LEU A 195 -3.64 -8.35 -5.52
C LEU A 195 -4.59 -7.29 -6.12
N ARG A 196 -4.04 -6.31 -6.87
CA ARG A 196 -4.85 -5.34 -7.62
C ARG A 196 -5.71 -6.03 -8.69
N SER A 197 -5.11 -6.95 -9.44
CA SER A 197 -5.82 -7.68 -10.50
C SER A 197 -6.89 -8.62 -9.97
N LEU A 198 -6.73 -9.14 -8.74
CA LEU A 198 -7.76 -9.89 -8.03
C LEU A 198 -8.89 -8.99 -7.48
N GLY A 199 -8.80 -7.67 -7.66
CA GLY A 199 -9.76 -6.73 -7.12
C GLY A 199 -9.78 -6.72 -5.59
N MET A 200 -8.64 -6.95 -4.96
CA MET A 200 -8.51 -6.90 -3.50
C MET A 200 -8.10 -5.52 -3.01
N ILE A 201 -7.23 -4.85 -3.77
CA ILE A 201 -6.65 -3.57 -3.37
C ILE A 201 -6.61 -2.56 -4.52
N ASP A 202 -6.59 -1.29 -4.13
CA ASP A 202 -6.12 -0.16 -4.92
C ASP A 202 -4.93 0.49 -4.23
N THR A 203 -4.05 1.14 -5.00
CA THR A 203 -2.83 1.76 -4.46
C THR A 203 -2.64 3.17 -4.98
N VAL A 204 -2.11 4.04 -4.12
CA VAL A 204 -1.71 5.42 -4.46
C VAL A 204 -0.38 5.70 -3.77
N TRP A 205 0.52 6.36 -4.46
CA TRP A 205 1.73 6.89 -3.86
C TRP A 205 1.55 8.35 -3.47
N GLN A 206 1.90 8.66 -2.23
CA GLN A 206 2.02 10.03 -1.75
C GLN A 206 3.49 10.27 -1.40
N GLY A 207 4.21 10.91 -2.30
CA GLY A 207 5.66 10.99 -2.21
C GLY A 207 6.29 9.61 -2.17
N ARG A 208 6.95 9.28 -1.06
CA ARG A 208 7.60 7.98 -0.81
C ARG A 208 6.75 6.99 0.00
N THR A 209 5.49 7.33 0.23
CA THR A 209 4.56 6.49 0.99
C THR A 209 3.60 5.77 0.06
N LEU A 210 3.63 4.44 0.09
CA LEU A 210 2.63 3.61 -0.56
C LEU A 210 1.38 3.53 0.32
N LYS A 211 0.27 4.03 -0.17
CA LYS A 211 -1.06 3.87 0.41
C LYS A 211 -1.79 2.71 -0.27
N VAL A 212 -2.38 1.84 0.53
CA VAL A 212 -3.10 0.65 0.05
C VAL A 212 -4.50 0.64 0.62
N TYR A 213 -5.50 0.53 -0.23
CA TYR A 213 -6.92 0.59 0.11
C TYR A 213 -7.63 -0.69 -0.30
N ASN A 214 -8.74 -1.01 0.34
CA ASN A 214 -9.69 -1.98 -0.21
C ASN A 214 -10.14 -1.53 -1.60
N ALA A 215 -10.22 -2.44 -2.55
CA ALA A 215 -10.60 -2.11 -3.92
C ALA A 215 -12.04 -1.55 -3.98
N ASP A 216 -12.25 -0.59 -4.87
CA ASP A 216 -13.53 0.01 -5.24
C ASP A 216 -14.26 0.81 -4.14
N LYS A 217 -13.69 0.98 -2.92
CA LYS A 217 -14.45 1.62 -1.81
C LYS A 217 -13.91 2.95 -1.31
N THR A 218 -12.64 3.21 -1.45
CA THR A 218 -12.03 4.31 -0.69
C THR A 218 -11.37 5.39 -1.52
N GLN A 219 -11.14 5.15 -2.81
CA GLN A 219 -10.54 6.14 -3.70
C GLN A 219 -11.56 6.90 -4.55
N ALA A 220 -12.61 6.22 -4.97
CA ALA A 220 -13.61 6.80 -5.86
C ALA A 220 -14.67 7.58 -5.05
N ARG A 221 -14.62 8.91 -5.13
CA ARG A 221 -15.72 9.75 -4.64
C ARG A 221 -16.80 9.81 -5.70
N ASP A 222 -18.06 9.74 -5.29
CA ASP A 222 -19.18 10.07 -6.17
C ASP A 222 -19.46 11.56 -6.09
N LEU A 223 -19.07 12.28 -7.13
CA LEU A 223 -19.25 13.72 -7.25
C LEU A 223 -20.35 14.09 -8.27
N THR A 224 -21.13 13.13 -8.70
CA THR A 224 -22.14 13.30 -9.77
C THR A 224 -23.21 14.34 -9.44
N GLU A 225 -23.54 14.53 -8.17
CA GLU A 225 -24.47 15.57 -7.74
C GLU A 225 -23.86 16.97 -7.73
N SER A 226 -22.56 17.08 -7.46
CA SER A 226 -21.87 18.35 -7.21
C SER A 226 -20.98 18.81 -8.35
N LYS A 227 -20.46 17.90 -9.18
CA LYS A 227 -19.50 18.20 -10.23
C LYS A 227 -20.00 17.72 -11.59
N ARG A 228 -20.18 18.68 -12.49
CA ARG A 228 -20.63 18.44 -13.87
C ARG A 228 -19.59 18.97 -14.83
N TRP A 229 -19.19 18.14 -15.79
CA TRP A 229 -18.28 18.53 -16.87
C TRP A 229 -19.08 18.85 -18.14
N PRO A 230 -19.36 20.13 -18.43
CA PRO A 230 -20.12 20.52 -19.61
C PRO A 230 -19.29 20.40 -20.89
N LEU A 231 -19.95 20.21 -22.03
CA LEU A 231 -19.32 20.31 -23.37
C LEU A 231 -18.94 21.74 -23.73
N ALA A 232 -19.47 22.75 -23.01
CA ALA A 232 -19.38 24.13 -23.39
C ALA A 232 -17.99 24.75 -23.24
N THR A 233 -17.64 25.55 -24.18
CA THR A 233 -16.78 26.75 -24.34
C THR A 233 -15.42 26.84 -23.63
N SER A 234 -15.11 26.11 -22.58
CA SER A 234 -13.81 26.13 -21.88
C SER A 234 -12.91 24.93 -22.20
N LEU A 235 -13.30 24.10 -23.16
CA LEU A 235 -12.55 22.93 -23.58
C LEU A 235 -11.76 23.21 -24.85
N ALA A 236 -10.50 22.81 -24.87
CA ALA A 236 -9.67 22.85 -26.08
C ALA A 236 -10.09 21.75 -27.08
N GLY A 237 -10.63 20.63 -26.60
CA GLY A 237 -11.15 19.54 -27.42
C GLY A 237 -11.95 18.53 -26.59
N ALA A 238 -12.80 17.77 -27.25
CA ALA A 238 -13.66 16.74 -26.63
C ALA A 238 -13.75 15.47 -27.50
N PRO A 239 -12.63 14.81 -27.83
CA PRO A 239 -12.66 13.59 -28.63
C PRO A 239 -13.29 12.42 -27.86
N GLU A 240 -14.12 11.65 -28.57
CA GLU A 240 -14.72 10.41 -28.09
C GLU A 240 -14.40 9.27 -29.04
N VAL A 241 -13.81 8.22 -28.54
CA VAL A 241 -13.40 7.04 -29.32
C VAL A 241 -14.15 5.82 -28.80
N ARG A 242 -14.75 5.07 -29.72
CA ARG A 242 -15.42 3.80 -29.44
C ARG A 242 -14.65 2.66 -30.10
N THR A 243 -14.44 1.57 -29.38
CA THR A 243 -13.83 0.35 -29.94
C THR A 243 -14.63 -0.88 -29.55
N TRP A 244 -14.78 -1.77 -30.50
CA TRP A 244 -15.48 -3.05 -30.36
C TRP A 244 -14.52 -4.24 -30.20
N SER A 245 -13.20 -3.97 -30.22
CA SER A 245 -12.18 -5.02 -30.19
C SER A 245 -12.23 -5.89 -28.94
N ASP A 246 -12.74 -5.33 -27.85
CA ASP A 246 -12.72 -5.96 -26.53
C ASP A 246 -13.99 -6.73 -26.21
N MET A 247 -15.01 -6.60 -27.04
CA MET A 247 -16.25 -7.37 -26.87
C MET A 247 -16.02 -8.86 -27.06
N CYS A 248 -16.72 -9.67 -26.28
CA CYS A 248 -16.74 -11.13 -26.42
C CYS A 248 -18.08 -11.73 -26.02
N THR A 249 -18.49 -12.76 -26.74
CA THR A 249 -19.70 -13.55 -26.43
C THR A 249 -19.39 -14.80 -25.63
N ASP A 250 -18.17 -15.32 -25.75
CA ASP A 250 -17.76 -16.55 -25.11
C ASP A 250 -16.32 -16.45 -24.64
N VAL A 251 -16.04 -17.04 -23.50
CA VAL A 251 -14.69 -17.15 -22.94
C VAL A 251 -14.35 -18.62 -22.73
N LEU A 252 -13.30 -19.07 -23.40
CA LEU A 252 -12.70 -20.38 -23.17
C LEU A 252 -11.64 -20.27 -22.07
N VAL A 253 -11.92 -20.83 -20.90
CA VAL A 253 -10.95 -20.91 -19.82
C VAL A 253 -10.16 -22.20 -19.96
N LYS A 254 -8.83 -22.11 -20.06
CA LYS A 254 -7.92 -23.26 -20.01
C LYS A 254 -7.43 -23.44 -18.57
N GLY A 255 -7.78 -24.56 -17.97
CA GLY A 255 -7.37 -24.97 -16.63
C GLY A 255 -6.18 -25.90 -16.60
N GLU A 256 -6.00 -26.54 -15.45
CA GLU A 256 -4.93 -27.51 -15.19
C GLU A 256 -5.18 -28.82 -15.98
N GLY A 257 -4.09 -29.50 -16.35
CA GLY A 257 -4.16 -30.82 -17.00
C GLY A 257 -4.88 -30.85 -18.37
N GLY A 258 -5.01 -29.67 -19.04
CA GLY A 258 -5.69 -29.57 -20.32
C GLY A 258 -7.22 -29.45 -20.23
N LEU A 259 -7.76 -29.26 -19.02
CA LEU A 259 -9.18 -28.97 -18.83
C LEU A 259 -9.57 -27.66 -19.49
N THR A 260 -10.75 -27.62 -20.08
CA THR A 260 -11.29 -26.42 -20.73
C THR A 260 -12.77 -26.23 -20.43
N TRP A 261 -13.17 -24.97 -20.22
CA TRP A 261 -14.58 -24.60 -20.04
C TRP A 261 -14.92 -23.42 -20.95
N LEU A 262 -15.97 -23.62 -21.75
CA LEU A 262 -16.55 -22.55 -22.54
C LEU A 262 -17.66 -21.86 -21.72
N ILE A 263 -17.51 -20.59 -21.43
CA ILE A 263 -18.43 -19.83 -20.59
C ILE A 263 -19.04 -18.72 -21.44
N HIS A 264 -20.37 -18.76 -21.57
CA HIS A 264 -21.13 -17.80 -22.35
C HIS A 264 -21.30 -16.47 -21.58
N ASN A 265 -21.30 -15.37 -22.32
CA ASN A 265 -21.49 -14.02 -21.78
C ASN A 265 -22.98 -13.64 -21.87
N ASP A 266 -23.73 -13.85 -20.80
CA ASP A 266 -25.15 -13.51 -20.73
C ASP A 266 -25.42 -11.99 -20.79
N LEU A 267 -24.38 -11.16 -20.55
CA LEU A 267 -24.44 -9.71 -20.63
C LEU A 267 -24.15 -9.15 -22.03
N ALA A 268 -23.64 -9.96 -22.94
CA ALA A 268 -23.34 -9.54 -24.31
C ALA A 268 -24.62 -9.29 -25.10
N PRO A 269 -24.67 -8.26 -25.99
CA PRO A 269 -25.82 -8.01 -26.83
C PRO A 269 -26.17 -9.22 -27.71
N ARG A 270 -27.43 -9.64 -27.72
CA ARG A 270 -27.89 -10.81 -28.50
C ARG A 270 -27.65 -10.69 -30.01
N SER A 271 -27.59 -9.46 -30.51
CA SER A 271 -27.33 -9.15 -31.92
C SER A 271 -25.84 -9.19 -32.28
N MET A 272 -24.96 -9.40 -31.28
CA MET A 272 -23.52 -9.41 -31.52
C MET A 272 -23.12 -10.70 -32.26
N ARG A 273 -22.18 -10.57 -33.21
CA ARG A 273 -21.53 -11.75 -33.81
C ARG A 273 -20.77 -12.51 -32.74
N ARG A 274 -20.69 -13.84 -32.91
CA ARG A 274 -19.92 -14.68 -31.99
C ARG A 274 -18.43 -14.27 -31.97
N VAL A 275 -17.91 -13.95 -30.80
CA VAL A 275 -16.51 -13.59 -30.54
C VAL A 275 -16.02 -14.37 -29.34
N GLU A 276 -15.08 -15.25 -29.57
CA GLU A 276 -14.50 -16.10 -28.55
C GLU A 276 -13.16 -15.56 -28.07
N LYS A 277 -12.93 -15.56 -26.76
CA LYS A 277 -11.63 -15.22 -26.14
C LYS A 277 -11.12 -16.38 -25.30
N VAL A 278 -9.80 -16.50 -25.20
CA VAL A 278 -9.16 -17.52 -24.36
C VAL A 278 -8.60 -16.85 -23.11
N VAL A 279 -8.85 -17.44 -21.95
CA VAL A 279 -8.22 -17.09 -20.68
C VAL A 279 -7.47 -18.30 -20.16
N GLU A 280 -6.16 -18.18 -20.03
CA GLU A 280 -5.33 -19.23 -19.43
C GLU A 280 -5.36 -19.07 -17.90
N ALA A 281 -5.78 -20.10 -17.21
CA ALA A 281 -5.95 -20.15 -15.76
C ALA A 281 -5.34 -21.44 -15.21
N GLY A 282 -4.03 -21.57 -15.31
CA GLY A 282 -3.31 -22.72 -14.76
C GLY A 282 -3.67 -22.92 -13.26
N GLY A 283 -3.78 -24.18 -12.83
CA GLY A 283 -4.20 -24.53 -11.48
C GLY A 283 -5.72 -24.52 -11.24
N VAL A 284 -6.54 -24.19 -12.22
CA VAL A 284 -8.00 -24.29 -12.13
C VAL A 284 -8.44 -25.68 -12.54
N GLU A 285 -9.07 -26.40 -11.62
CA GLU A 285 -9.58 -27.74 -11.81
C GLU A 285 -11.13 -27.82 -11.84
N LEU A 286 -11.81 -26.72 -11.46
CA LEU A 286 -13.26 -26.70 -11.31
C LEU A 286 -13.92 -25.59 -12.12
N GLU A 287 -15.09 -25.90 -12.68
CA GLU A 287 -15.89 -24.98 -13.48
C GLU A 287 -16.28 -23.71 -12.70
N THR A 288 -16.64 -23.82 -11.42
CA THR A 288 -17.00 -22.68 -10.59
C THR A 288 -15.86 -21.67 -10.48
N THR A 289 -14.63 -22.17 -10.33
CA THR A 289 -13.43 -21.33 -10.32
C THR A 289 -13.15 -20.78 -11.72
N ALA A 290 -13.34 -21.57 -12.77
CA ALA A 290 -13.21 -21.10 -14.14
C ALA A 290 -14.21 -19.97 -14.44
N ARG A 291 -15.45 -20.05 -13.96
CA ARG A 291 -16.46 -18.97 -14.07
C ARG A 291 -16.02 -17.70 -13.35
N MET A 292 -15.48 -17.80 -12.14
CA MET A 292 -14.95 -16.63 -11.41
C MET A 292 -13.80 -15.97 -12.17
N VAL A 293 -12.88 -16.76 -12.72
CA VAL A 293 -11.77 -16.23 -13.52
C VAL A 293 -12.26 -15.58 -14.81
N ALA A 294 -13.28 -16.14 -15.45
CA ALA A 294 -13.88 -15.59 -16.66
C ALA A 294 -14.68 -14.31 -16.39
N GLU A 295 -15.26 -14.13 -15.20
CA GLU A 295 -16.24 -13.08 -14.88
C GLU A 295 -15.75 -11.67 -15.24
N ALA A 296 -14.51 -11.35 -14.96
CA ALA A 296 -13.95 -10.05 -15.30
C ALA A 296 -13.83 -9.84 -16.83
N THR A 297 -13.47 -10.90 -17.59
CA THR A 297 -13.41 -10.87 -19.06
C THR A 297 -14.82 -10.76 -19.65
N LEU A 298 -15.78 -11.48 -19.09
CA LEU A 298 -17.17 -11.45 -19.50
C LEU A 298 -17.81 -10.06 -19.28
N LYS A 299 -17.62 -9.49 -18.11
CA LYS A 299 -18.10 -8.13 -17.78
C LYS A 299 -17.50 -7.07 -18.72
N SER A 300 -16.18 -7.14 -18.94
CA SER A 300 -15.53 -6.18 -19.84
C SER A 300 -15.94 -6.38 -21.30
N GLY A 301 -16.11 -7.62 -21.71
CA GLY A 301 -16.53 -7.99 -23.06
C GLY A 301 -18.03 -7.78 -23.36
N ALA A 302 -18.83 -7.41 -22.38
CA ALA A 302 -20.27 -7.16 -22.56
C ALA A 302 -20.59 -5.86 -23.28
N HIS A 303 -19.71 -4.88 -23.25
CA HIS A 303 -19.99 -3.53 -23.72
C HIS A 303 -18.90 -3.00 -24.65
N VAL A 304 -19.26 -2.04 -25.49
CA VAL A 304 -18.33 -1.28 -26.32
C VAL A 304 -17.38 -0.50 -25.40
N SER A 305 -16.11 -0.54 -25.70
CA SER A 305 -15.11 0.26 -24.99
C SER A 305 -15.18 1.70 -25.47
N GLU A 306 -15.38 2.63 -24.57
CA GLU A 306 -15.46 4.05 -24.87
C GLU A 306 -14.39 4.83 -24.11
N GLU A 307 -13.58 5.57 -24.84
CA GLU A 307 -12.61 6.53 -24.31
C GLU A 307 -13.09 7.94 -24.62
N ILE A 308 -13.37 8.71 -23.56
CA ILE A 308 -13.94 10.05 -23.65
C ILE A 308 -12.91 11.02 -23.11
N LYS A 309 -12.32 11.85 -23.96
CA LYS A 309 -11.35 12.86 -23.54
C LYS A 309 -11.98 14.23 -23.44
N ARG A 310 -11.52 14.99 -22.48
CA ARG A 310 -11.81 16.42 -22.31
C ARG A 310 -10.47 17.14 -22.19
N GLU A 311 -10.10 17.84 -23.27
CA GLU A 311 -8.88 18.65 -23.31
C GLU A 311 -9.18 20.04 -22.75
N TRP A 312 -8.28 20.55 -21.92
CA TRP A 312 -8.50 21.79 -21.19
C TRP A 312 -7.22 22.63 -21.05
N VAL A 313 -7.42 23.92 -20.82
CA VAL A 313 -6.39 24.89 -20.43
C VAL A 313 -6.70 25.33 -18.99
N ALA A 314 -5.71 25.28 -18.09
CA ALA A 314 -5.94 25.51 -16.67
C ALA A 314 -6.51 26.91 -16.35
N ALA A 315 -6.19 27.90 -17.17
CA ALA A 315 -6.71 29.26 -17.01
C ALA A 315 -8.21 29.41 -17.31
N ASP A 316 -8.79 28.49 -18.09
CA ASP A 316 -10.13 28.63 -18.64
C ASP A 316 -11.09 27.55 -18.14
N VAL A 317 -10.57 26.46 -17.58
CA VAL A 317 -11.39 25.32 -17.13
C VAL A 317 -12.02 25.58 -15.76
N HIS A 318 -13.28 25.13 -15.58
CA HIS A 318 -14.01 25.25 -14.32
C HIS A 318 -13.68 24.15 -13.31
N LEU A 319 -13.20 22.99 -13.77
CA LEU A 319 -12.88 21.84 -12.93
C LEU A 319 -11.39 21.49 -13.09
N LEU A 320 -10.61 21.75 -12.07
CA LEU A 320 -9.19 21.43 -12.05
C LEU A 320 -8.94 20.06 -11.40
N PRO A 321 -8.08 19.23 -12.00
CA PRO A 321 -7.65 18.00 -11.37
C PRO A 321 -6.97 18.29 -10.04
N TRP A 322 -7.06 17.33 -9.11
CA TRP A 322 -6.58 17.35 -7.72
C TRP A 322 -7.25 18.35 -6.78
N VAL A 323 -7.91 19.39 -7.30
CA VAL A 323 -8.75 20.34 -6.54
C VAL A 323 -10.19 19.86 -6.55
N ASP A 324 -10.80 19.84 -7.72
CA ASP A 324 -12.22 19.54 -7.88
C ASP A 324 -12.51 18.05 -7.98
N TYR A 325 -11.61 17.31 -8.62
CA TYR A 325 -11.71 15.85 -8.79
C TYR A 325 -10.33 15.21 -8.79
N ARG A 326 -10.31 13.90 -8.61
CA ARG A 326 -9.10 13.06 -8.61
C ARG A 326 -9.28 11.87 -9.53
N LEU A 327 -8.20 11.19 -9.79
CA LEU A 327 -8.21 9.90 -10.47
C LEU A 327 -9.15 8.93 -9.73
N GLY A 328 -10.05 8.27 -10.47
CA GLY A 328 -11.04 7.34 -9.92
C GLY A 328 -12.39 7.97 -9.54
N ASP A 329 -12.51 9.27 -9.37
CA ASP A 329 -13.77 9.93 -9.01
C ASP A 329 -14.82 9.79 -10.11
N TRP A 330 -16.09 9.76 -9.70
CA TRP A 330 -17.24 9.73 -10.59
C TRP A 330 -17.82 11.13 -10.76
N LEU A 331 -18.00 11.56 -12.02
CA LEU A 331 -18.58 12.86 -12.38
C LEU A 331 -19.72 12.68 -13.39
N MET A 332 -20.58 13.71 -13.49
CA MET A 332 -21.49 13.85 -14.62
C MET A 332 -20.77 14.55 -15.77
N VAL A 333 -20.60 13.85 -16.87
CA VAL A 333 -19.91 14.36 -18.07
C VAL A 333 -20.91 14.54 -19.18
N GLU A 334 -20.96 15.74 -19.76
CA GLU A 334 -21.84 16.03 -20.89
C GLU A 334 -21.27 15.40 -22.16
N ARG A 335 -22.11 14.64 -22.83
CA ARG A 335 -21.86 14.04 -24.14
C ARG A 335 -22.87 14.56 -25.14
N ARG A 336 -22.64 14.20 -26.40
CA ARG A 336 -23.58 14.55 -27.49
C ARG A 336 -25.03 14.07 -27.23
N GLU A 337 -25.15 12.95 -26.51
CA GLU A 337 -26.44 12.29 -26.24
C GLU A 337 -27.03 12.67 -24.87
N GLY A 338 -26.35 13.54 -24.10
CA GLY A 338 -26.78 13.99 -22.77
C GLY A 338 -25.74 13.82 -21.70
N MET A 339 -26.15 13.98 -20.45
CA MET A 339 -25.25 13.82 -19.28
C MET A 339 -25.12 12.36 -18.91
N GLU A 340 -23.89 11.90 -18.75
CA GLU A 340 -23.57 10.52 -18.37
C GLU A 340 -22.66 10.48 -17.14
N ARG A 341 -22.88 9.52 -16.25
CA ARG A 341 -22.04 9.25 -15.08
C ARG A 341 -20.80 8.48 -15.49
N LEU A 342 -19.64 9.11 -15.45
CA LEU A 342 -18.37 8.52 -15.89
C LEU A 342 -17.30 8.66 -14.82
N GLN A 343 -16.37 7.69 -14.81
CA GLN A 343 -15.24 7.67 -13.91
C GLN A 343 -14.00 8.31 -14.55
N VAL A 344 -13.25 9.08 -13.78
CA VAL A 344 -11.96 9.64 -14.20
C VAL A 344 -10.94 8.51 -14.33
N ALA A 345 -10.57 8.16 -15.55
CA ALA A 345 -9.67 7.06 -15.86
C ALA A 345 -8.19 7.49 -15.99
N GLN A 346 -7.94 8.73 -16.40
CA GLN A 346 -6.59 9.27 -16.56
C GLN A 346 -6.62 10.79 -16.48
N VAL A 347 -5.58 11.35 -15.89
CA VAL A 347 -5.27 12.78 -15.94
C VAL A 347 -3.87 12.95 -16.53
N SER A 348 -3.76 13.76 -17.57
CA SER A 348 -2.49 14.16 -18.17
C SER A 348 -2.38 15.67 -18.17
N VAL A 349 -1.28 16.19 -17.65
CA VAL A 349 -1.05 17.64 -17.53
C VAL A 349 0.30 17.98 -18.11
N THR A 350 0.31 18.98 -18.96
CA THR A 350 1.52 19.53 -19.60
C THR A 350 1.69 20.98 -19.21
N GLN A 351 2.86 21.33 -18.72
CA GLN A 351 3.28 22.73 -18.58
C GLN A 351 4.35 23.03 -19.61
N LYS A 352 4.11 24.07 -20.39
CA LYS A 352 5.02 24.58 -21.42
C LYS A 352 4.89 26.09 -21.52
N ASP A 353 6.01 26.81 -21.57
CA ASP A 353 6.06 28.27 -21.72
C ASP A 353 5.19 29.02 -20.70
N GLY A 354 5.10 28.50 -19.46
CA GLY A 354 4.29 29.06 -18.39
C GLY A 354 2.79 28.77 -18.50
N MET A 355 2.35 28.09 -19.55
CA MET A 355 0.96 27.68 -19.74
C MET A 355 0.79 26.22 -19.29
N VAL A 356 -0.30 25.95 -18.57
CA VAL A 356 -0.69 24.61 -18.18
C VAL A 356 -1.91 24.17 -18.96
N THR A 357 -1.73 23.08 -19.70
CA THR A 357 -2.80 22.42 -20.47
C THR A 357 -2.88 20.96 -20.04
N GLY A 358 -3.98 20.31 -20.35
CA GLY A 358 -4.10 18.89 -20.08
C GLY A 358 -5.30 18.26 -20.73
N HIS A 359 -5.46 16.98 -20.47
CA HIS A 359 -6.67 16.26 -20.78
C HIS A 359 -7.05 15.31 -19.65
N THR A 360 -8.34 15.17 -19.45
CA THR A 360 -8.91 14.17 -18.56
C THR A 360 -9.64 13.13 -19.40
N THR A 361 -9.30 11.89 -19.20
CA THR A 361 -9.95 10.75 -19.87
C THR A 361 -10.98 10.15 -18.93
N PHE A 362 -12.19 10.01 -19.44
CA PHE A 362 -13.29 9.30 -18.79
C PHE A 362 -13.62 8.04 -19.58
N GLY A 363 -14.23 7.11 -18.95
CA GLY A 363 -14.73 5.95 -19.63
C GLY A 363 -14.98 4.78 -18.71
N THR A 364 -15.65 3.78 -19.25
CA THR A 364 -15.59 2.44 -18.71
C THR A 364 -14.14 1.99 -18.86
N VAL A 365 -13.44 1.87 -17.75
CA VAL A 365 -11.99 1.61 -17.65
C VAL A 365 -11.63 0.24 -18.22
N LEU A 366 -11.88 0.03 -19.51
CA LEU A 366 -11.64 -1.25 -20.18
C LEU A 366 -10.16 -1.47 -20.45
N ASP A 367 -9.42 -0.42 -20.77
CA ASP A 367 -7.98 -0.54 -20.97
C ASP A 367 -7.26 -0.90 -19.65
N SER A 368 -7.73 -0.44 -18.51
CA SER A 368 -7.23 -0.86 -17.19
C SER A 368 -7.72 -2.26 -16.81
N LEU A 369 -8.93 -2.65 -17.17
CA LEU A 369 -9.45 -4.01 -16.97
C LEU A 369 -8.77 -5.02 -17.89
N LEU A 370 -8.52 -4.69 -19.16
CA LEU A 370 -7.77 -5.56 -20.09
C LEU A 370 -6.28 -5.61 -19.77
N GLY A 371 -5.68 -4.49 -19.38
CA GLY A 371 -4.33 -4.47 -18.83
C GLY A 371 -4.26 -5.25 -17.51
N ARG A 372 -5.29 -5.14 -16.67
CA ARG A 372 -5.49 -5.97 -15.46
C ARG A 372 -5.68 -7.44 -15.83
N LEU A 373 -6.42 -7.77 -16.89
CA LEU A 373 -6.68 -9.14 -17.31
C LEU A 373 -5.50 -9.79 -18.02
N THR A 374 -4.76 -9.07 -18.87
CA THR A 374 -3.53 -9.58 -19.50
C THR A 374 -2.42 -9.79 -18.47
N LYS A 375 -2.31 -8.91 -17.49
CA LYS A 375 -1.45 -9.09 -16.31
C LYS A 375 -1.98 -10.18 -15.39
N ARG A 376 -3.30 -10.32 -15.25
CA ARG A 376 -3.97 -11.35 -14.47
C ARG A 376 -3.72 -12.73 -15.04
N THR A 377 -3.82 -12.89 -16.36
CA THR A 377 -3.53 -14.16 -17.05
C THR A 377 -2.04 -14.50 -16.91
N LYS A 378 -1.13 -13.55 -17.10
CA LYS A 378 0.32 -13.75 -16.90
C LYS A 378 0.69 -13.92 -15.42
N GLY A 379 0.06 -13.19 -14.51
CA GLY A 379 0.30 -13.30 -13.06
C GLY A 379 -0.30 -14.57 -12.48
N ILE A 380 -1.48 -14.99 -12.94
CA ILE A 380 -2.13 -16.25 -12.56
C ILE A 380 -1.38 -17.44 -13.18
N VAL A 381 -0.93 -17.36 -14.41
CA VAL A 381 -0.07 -18.40 -15.02
C VAL A 381 1.25 -18.53 -14.26
N GLY A 382 1.86 -17.42 -13.81
CA GLY A 382 3.06 -17.46 -12.96
C GLY A 382 2.79 -17.92 -11.52
N LEU A 383 1.60 -17.68 -11.00
CA LEU A 383 1.21 -17.98 -9.61
C LEU A 383 0.37 -19.25 -9.48
N ALA A 384 -0.35 -19.63 -10.52
CA ALA A 384 -1.29 -20.75 -10.54
C ALA A 384 -0.73 -22.02 -11.24
N THR A 385 0.39 -21.93 -11.96
CA THR A 385 1.13 -23.14 -12.39
C THR A 385 1.66 -23.94 -11.20
N THR A 386 1.28 -23.57 -10.01
CA THR A 386 1.82 -24.09 -8.78
C THR A 386 0.78 -24.46 -7.76
N GLY A 387 -0.11 -25.30 -8.17
CA GLY A 387 -0.94 -26.04 -7.24
C GLY A 387 -1.87 -25.14 -6.45
N GLY A 388 -2.94 -24.79 -7.08
CA GLY A 388 -4.09 -24.29 -6.40
C GLY A 388 -4.01 -22.80 -6.13
N SER A 389 -4.67 -22.02 -6.99
CA SER A 389 -5.46 -20.95 -6.43
C SER A 389 -6.18 -21.58 -5.25
N GLY A 390 -5.77 -21.21 -4.06
CA GLY A 390 -6.40 -21.79 -2.87
C GLY A 390 -7.80 -21.29 -2.59
N VAL A 391 -8.55 -20.99 -3.62
CA VAL A 391 -9.95 -21.31 -3.63
C VAL A 391 -9.99 -22.81 -3.90
N ARG A 392 -9.60 -23.61 -2.90
CA ARG A 392 -10.32 -24.86 -2.75
C ARG A 392 -11.76 -24.45 -2.95
N PRO A 393 -12.47 -24.95 -3.96
CA PRO A 393 -13.90 -24.83 -3.98
C PRO A 393 -14.32 -25.18 -2.57
N ALA A 394 -15.17 -24.35 -1.98
CA ALA A 394 -15.79 -24.77 -0.73
C ALA A 394 -16.18 -26.21 -0.98
N PRO A 395 -15.60 -27.19 -0.28
CA PRO A 395 -15.97 -28.56 -0.49
C PRO A 395 -17.48 -28.56 -0.46
N PRO A 396 -18.15 -29.35 -1.26
CA PRO A 396 -19.61 -29.40 -1.28
C PRO A 396 -20.05 -29.42 0.19
N ALA A 397 -20.91 -28.49 0.59
CA ALA A 397 -21.22 -28.21 1.98
C ALA A 397 -21.32 -29.53 2.75
N SER A 398 -20.23 -29.94 3.37
CA SER A 398 -20.15 -31.19 4.08
C SER A 398 -20.94 -30.97 5.36
N LYS A 399 -21.91 -31.82 5.61
CA LYS A 399 -22.68 -31.81 6.87
C LYS A 399 -21.80 -31.95 8.13
N TYR A 400 -20.50 -32.09 7.96
CA TYR A 400 -19.52 -32.25 9.04
C TYR A 400 -18.65 -31.02 9.28
N TRP A 401 -18.93 -29.88 8.61
CA TRP A 401 -18.17 -28.66 8.84
C TRP A 401 -18.63 -27.97 10.11
N PRO A 402 -17.79 -27.90 11.13
CA PRO A 402 -18.16 -27.24 12.37
C PRO A 402 -18.40 -25.75 12.15
N LEU A 403 -19.40 -25.20 12.84
CA LEU A 403 -19.62 -23.77 12.88
C LEU A 403 -18.40 -23.04 13.46
N PRO A 404 -18.18 -21.76 13.09
CA PRO A 404 -17.16 -20.96 13.72
C PRO A 404 -17.46 -20.77 15.21
N PRO A 405 -16.46 -20.93 16.11
CA PRO A 405 -16.63 -20.69 17.55
C PRO A 405 -17.18 -19.29 17.80
N GLN A 406 -18.12 -19.20 18.75
CA GLN A 406 -18.76 -17.95 19.15
C GLN A 406 -18.31 -17.52 20.54
N GLY A 407 -18.52 -16.22 20.88
CA GLY A 407 -18.24 -15.71 22.22
C GLY A 407 -16.74 -15.67 22.57
N LEU A 408 -15.86 -15.56 21.57
CA LEU A 408 -14.43 -15.40 21.83
C LEU A 408 -14.19 -14.14 22.65
N SER A 409 -13.59 -14.30 23.81
CA SER A 409 -13.29 -13.25 24.78
C SER A 409 -11.99 -13.58 25.53
N GLY A 410 -11.42 -12.62 26.23
CA GLY A 410 -10.20 -12.87 26.98
C GLY A 410 -9.76 -11.72 27.86
N SER A 411 -8.74 -11.98 28.66
CA SER A 411 -8.09 -11.01 29.54
C SER A 411 -6.58 -11.09 29.37
N SER A 412 -5.89 -9.97 29.63
CA SER A 412 -4.43 -9.90 29.61
C SER A 412 -3.88 -9.64 31.00
N SER A 413 -2.74 -10.24 31.30
CA SER A 413 -1.93 -9.98 32.50
C SER A 413 -0.46 -9.89 32.13
N VAL A 414 0.35 -9.21 32.94
CA VAL A 414 1.80 -9.09 32.77
C VAL A 414 2.51 -10.07 33.68
N VAL A 415 3.57 -10.68 33.18
CA VAL A 415 4.49 -11.55 33.92
C VAL A 415 5.91 -11.13 33.64
N ILE A 416 6.71 -10.96 34.68
CA ILE A 416 8.13 -10.70 34.54
C ILE A 416 8.86 -12.02 34.31
N LYS A 417 9.53 -12.14 33.18
CA LYS A 417 10.34 -13.34 32.83
C LYS A 417 11.57 -13.46 33.72
N ALA A 418 12.16 -14.64 33.76
CA ALA A 418 13.42 -14.87 34.46
C ALA A 418 14.57 -13.98 33.95
N SER A 419 14.46 -13.49 32.72
CA SER A 419 15.38 -12.49 32.10
C SER A 419 15.18 -11.06 32.60
N GLY A 420 14.17 -10.80 33.44
CA GLY A 420 13.79 -9.46 33.91
C GLY A 420 12.89 -8.66 32.97
N TRP A 421 12.62 -9.16 31.75
CA TRP A 421 11.76 -8.49 30.79
C TRP A 421 10.29 -8.81 31.02
N PRO A 422 9.37 -7.80 30.94
CA PRO A 422 7.95 -8.05 31.01
C PRO A 422 7.46 -8.78 29.76
N ALA A 423 6.50 -9.67 29.93
CA ALA A 423 5.75 -10.30 28.87
C ALA A 423 4.27 -10.37 29.23
N ALA A 424 3.40 -10.27 28.24
CA ALA A 424 1.98 -10.43 28.44
C ALA A 424 1.56 -11.88 28.25
N ILE A 425 0.59 -12.30 29.05
CA ILE A 425 -0.18 -13.54 28.87
C ILE A 425 -1.60 -13.13 28.53
N VAL A 426 -2.16 -13.69 27.46
CA VAL A 426 -3.56 -13.51 27.10
C VAL A 426 -4.29 -14.83 27.34
N ASN A 427 -5.27 -14.80 28.21
CA ASN A 427 -6.17 -15.92 28.48
C ASN A 427 -7.44 -15.75 27.63
N LEU A 428 -7.72 -16.71 26.77
CA LEU A 428 -8.86 -16.71 25.87
C LEU A 428 -9.87 -17.78 26.25
N THR A 429 -11.15 -17.49 26.05
CA THR A 429 -12.27 -18.41 26.23
C THR A 429 -13.29 -18.24 25.12
N TRP A 430 -13.99 -19.29 24.76
CA TRP A 430 -15.04 -19.27 23.73
C TRP A 430 -16.07 -20.35 23.98
N SER A 431 -17.22 -20.29 23.29
CA SER A 431 -18.26 -21.28 23.39
C SER A 431 -17.90 -22.57 22.65
N LYS A 432 -18.19 -23.72 23.24
CA LYS A 432 -18.05 -25.02 22.57
C LYS A 432 -18.86 -25.06 21.30
N VAL A 433 -18.27 -25.59 20.24
CA VAL A 433 -18.96 -25.81 18.98
C VAL A 433 -19.61 -27.18 18.99
N GLU A 434 -20.94 -27.23 18.84
CA GLU A 434 -21.72 -28.45 18.91
C GLU A 434 -22.39 -28.84 17.59
N THR A 435 -22.47 -27.91 16.66
CA THR A 435 -23.17 -28.11 15.38
C THR A 435 -22.35 -27.72 14.17
N ASP A 436 -22.68 -28.31 13.02
CA ASP A 436 -22.16 -27.94 11.72
C ASP A 436 -23.00 -26.82 11.06
N THR A 437 -22.60 -26.44 9.85
CA THR A 437 -23.29 -25.41 9.05
C THR A 437 -24.71 -25.79 8.63
N LEU A 438 -25.11 -27.04 8.79
CA LEU A 438 -26.45 -27.57 8.50
C LEU A 438 -27.28 -27.82 9.76
N GLY A 439 -26.72 -27.52 10.95
CA GLY A 439 -27.39 -27.73 12.24
C GLY A 439 -27.28 -29.17 12.77
N SER A 440 -26.51 -30.04 12.15
CA SER A 440 -26.26 -31.39 12.64
C SER A 440 -25.19 -31.37 13.73
N ARG A 441 -25.33 -32.26 14.72
CA ARG A 441 -24.37 -32.38 15.82
C ARG A 441 -23.02 -32.85 15.32
N VAL A 442 -21.93 -32.20 15.76
CA VAL A 442 -20.55 -32.55 15.43
C VAL A 442 -19.71 -32.82 16.67
N ASP A 443 -18.74 -33.72 16.54
CA ASP A 443 -17.72 -33.98 17.54
C ASP A 443 -16.43 -33.27 17.17
N VAL A 444 -16.14 -32.18 17.90
CA VAL A 444 -14.93 -31.38 17.70
C VAL A 444 -13.77 -32.06 18.40
N ARG A 445 -12.66 -32.29 17.67
CA ARG A 445 -11.43 -32.89 18.22
C ARG A 445 -10.47 -31.86 18.78
N SER A 446 -10.37 -30.71 18.10
CA SER A 446 -9.42 -29.69 18.48
C SER A 446 -9.89 -28.29 18.06
N TYR A 447 -9.33 -27.30 18.72
CA TYR A 447 -9.42 -25.89 18.32
C TYR A 447 -8.05 -25.40 17.93
N GLU A 448 -7.99 -24.67 16.82
CA GLU A 448 -6.79 -23.94 16.39
C GLU A 448 -7.02 -22.45 16.67
N ILE A 449 -6.12 -21.87 17.42
CA ILE A 449 -6.10 -20.45 17.78
C ILE A 449 -4.98 -19.79 16.97
N SER A 450 -5.28 -18.70 16.30
CA SER A 450 -4.30 -17.88 15.60
C SER A 450 -4.33 -16.47 16.16
N TRP A 451 -3.16 -15.85 16.27
CA TRP A 451 -3.03 -14.46 16.69
C TRP A 451 -2.00 -13.73 15.84
N GLU A 452 -2.16 -12.43 15.72
CA GLU A 452 -1.29 -11.54 14.95
C GLU A 452 -1.22 -10.15 15.60
N ASP A 453 -0.05 -9.53 15.50
CA ASP A 453 0.19 -8.15 15.93
C ASP A 453 -0.08 -7.20 14.75
N PRO A 454 -1.05 -6.27 14.85
CA PRO A 454 -1.35 -5.30 13.80
C PRO A 454 -0.21 -4.32 13.47
N ARG A 455 0.85 -4.23 14.28
CA ARG A 455 2.00 -3.34 14.06
C ARG A 455 3.12 -3.97 13.24
N TYR A 456 2.87 -5.10 12.56
CA TYR A 456 3.86 -5.83 11.75
C TYR A 456 5.03 -6.44 12.50
N ASN A 457 4.92 -6.59 13.79
CA ASN A 457 5.92 -7.32 14.52
C ASN A 457 5.73 -8.82 14.26
N VAL A 458 6.51 -9.34 13.31
CA VAL A 458 6.45 -10.75 12.91
C VAL A 458 6.72 -11.69 14.08
N LYS A 459 7.41 -11.23 15.11
CA LYS A 459 7.58 -11.96 16.37
C LYS A 459 6.28 -12.11 17.15
N GLY A 460 5.27 -11.29 16.88
CA GLY A 460 3.99 -11.31 17.56
C GLY A 460 2.95 -12.26 16.96
N ALA A 461 3.13 -12.79 15.74
CA ALA A 461 2.16 -13.69 15.12
C ALA A 461 2.43 -15.15 15.45
N GLY A 462 1.37 -15.92 15.68
CA GLY A 462 1.51 -17.34 15.97
C GLY A 462 0.19 -18.12 15.86
N SER A 463 0.30 -19.42 16.05
CA SER A 463 -0.87 -20.28 16.19
C SER A 463 -0.58 -21.43 17.14
N VAL A 464 -1.62 -21.89 17.81
CA VAL A 464 -1.59 -23.07 18.68
C VAL A 464 -2.83 -23.91 18.45
N THR A 465 -2.68 -25.23 18.55
CA THR A 465 -3.80 -26.16 18.50
C THR A 465 -3.96 -26.84 19.87
N ILE A 466 -5.16 -26.80 20.40
CA ILE A 466 -5.50 -27.45 21.66
C ILE A 466 -6.58 -28.52 21.43
N PRO A 467 -6.62 -29.59 22.24
CA PRO A 467 -7.71 -30.56 22.19
C PRO A 467 -9.03 -29.91 22.59
N ALA A 468 -10.14 -30.48 22.12
CA ALA A 468 -11.47 -30.02 22.48
C ALA A 468 -11.75 -30.28 23.98
N ALA A 469 -12.47 -29.34 24.59
CA ALA A 469 -12.92 -29.41 25.99
C ALA A 469 -14.34 -28.87 26.10
N ASP A 470 -15.00 -29.16 27.20
CA ASP A 470 -16.38 -28.68 27.46
C ASP A 470 -16.42 -27.16 27.71
N SER A 471 -15.37 -26.63 28.28
CA SER A 471 -15.16 -25.17 28.46
C SER A 471 -13.82 -24.77 27.80
N PRO A 472 -13.83 -24.52 26.48
CA PRO A 472 -12.59 -24.29 25.76
C PRO A 472 -11.92 -23.00 26.22
N SER A 473 -10.64 -23.11 26.59
CA SER A 473 -9.83 -21.98 27.00
C SER A 473 -8.37 -22.23 26.68
N VAL A 474 -7.59 -21.16 26.52
CA VAL A 474 -6.15 -21.23 26.29
C VAL A 474 -5.45 -20.01 26.86
N ALA A 475 -4.28 -20.20 27.42
CA ALA A 475 -3.35 -19.13 27.76
C ALA A 475 -2.27 -19.01 26.69
N ILE A 476 -2.12 -17.86 26.10
CA ILE A 476 -1.07 -17.54 25.13
C ILE A 476 -0.01 -16.70 25.84
N PRO A 477 1.13 -17.29 26.17
CA PRO A 477 2.22 -16.61 26.86
C PRO A 477 3.12 -15.86 25.90
N ASP A 478 4.08 -15.13 26.45
CA ASP A 478 5.20 -14.52 25.75
C ASP A 478 4.84 -13.45 24.70
N LEU A 479 3.67 -12.85 24.83
CA LEU A 479 3.27 -11.73 24.01
C LEU A 479 3.95 -10.43 24.47
N GLU A 480 4.08 -9.47 23.58
CA GLU A 480 4.58 -8.14 23.93
C GLU A 480 3.55 -7.40 24.79
N VAL A 481 4.02 -6.67 25.80
CA VAL A 481 3.20 -5.77 26.61
C VAL A 481 2.83 -4.52 25.80
N ASP A 482 1.81 -3.80 26.23
CA ASP A 482 1.36 -2.56 25.58
C ASP A 482 1.10 -2.71 24.07
N THR A 483 0.60 -3.87 23.65
CA THR A 483 0.45 -4.23 22.24
C THR A 483 -0.94 -4.75 21.96
N THR A 484 -1.52 -4.35 20.83
CA THR A 484 -2.82 -4.87 20.39
C THR A 484 -2.62 -6.15 19.58
N TYR A 485 -3.29 -7.22 19.97
CA TYR A 485 -3.35 -8.49 19.24
C TYR A 485 -4.75 -8.77 18.73
N ILE A 486 -4.82 -9.45 17.58
CA ILE A 486 -6.05 -9.94 16.99
C ILE A 486 -6.02 -11.47 17.07
N PHE A 487 -7.00 -12.05 17.75
CA PHE A 487 -7.17 -13.49 17.92
C PHE A 487 -8.34 -14.01 17.12
N ARG A 488 -8.21 -15.23 16.59
CA ARG A 488 -9.26 -15.99 15.94
C ARG A 488 -9.15 -17.45 16.34
N VAL A 489 -10.29 -18.14 16.39
CA VAL A 489 -10.37 -19.55 16.75
C VAL A 489 -11.19 -20.29 15.71
N ARG A 490 -10.81 -21.52 15.36
CA ARG A 490 -11.62 -22.41 14.53
C ARG A 490 -11.62 -23.83 15.11
N ALA A 491 -12.70 -24.54 14.83
CA ALA A 491 -12.89 -25.91 15.28
C ALA A 491 -12.48 -26.92 14.19
N THR A 492 -11.92 -28.06 14.58
CA THR A 492 -11.56 -29.16 13.69
C THR A 492 -12.18 -30.46 14.21
N THR A 493 -12.89 -31.16 13.33
CA THR A 493 -13.42 -32.52 13.55
C THR A 493 -12.46 -33.56 12.95
N SER A 494 -12.83 -34.84 12.93
CA SER A 494 -12.07 -35.89 12.23
C SER A 494 -11.95 -35.62 10.71
N ASP A 495 -12.95 -34.98 10.13
CA ASP A 495 -13.16 -34.98 8.68
C ASP A 495 -13.06 -33.57 8.06
N ALA A 496 -13.20 -32.52 8.86
CA ALA A 496 -13.22 -31.15 8.37
C ALA A 496 -12.73 -30.12 9.40
N THR A 497 -12.17 -29.03 8.90
CA THR A 497 -11.83 -27.83 9.68
C THR A 497 -12.82 -26.72 9.33
N GLY A 498 -13.46 -26.15 10.34
CA GLY A 498 -14.45 -25.07 10.19
C GLY A 498 -13.83 -23.71 9.86
N SER A 499 -14.70 -22.74 9.66
CA SER A 499 -14.30 -21.35 9.46
C SER A 499 -13.80 -20.70 10.75
N TRP A 500 -13.01 -19.65 10.61
CA TRP A 500 -12.53 -18.85 11.74
C TRP A 500 -13.68 -18.08 12.41
N SER A 501 -13.58 -17.91 13.71
CA SER A 501 -14.45 -17.02 14.49
C SER A 501 -14.34 -15.56 14.02
N ALA A 502 -15.26 -14.71 14.46
CA ALA A 502 -15.06 -13.27 14.41
C ALA A 502 -13.73 -12.90 15.11
N PRO A 503 -13.00 -11.89 14.59
CA PRO A 503 -11.76 -11.45 15.19
C PRO A 503 -12.02 -10.82 16.57
N PHE A 504 -11.25 -11.23 17.57
CA PHE A 504 -11.24 -10.65 18.91
C PHE A 504 -9.96 -9.83 19.08
N ARG A 505 -10.11 -8.56 19.42
CA ARG A 505 -9.01 -7.64 19.68
C ARG A 505 -8.83 -7.45 21.17
N ILE A 506 -7.59 -7.55 21.62
CA ILE A 506 -7.21 -7.24 23.00
C ILE A 506 -5.92 -6.43 22.99
N HIS A 507 -5.90 -5.39 23.81
CA HIS A 507 -4.68 -4.67 24.14
C HIS A 507 -4.05 -5.33 25.35
N THR A 508 -2.80 -5.77 25.23
CA THR A 508 -2.09 -6.41 26.32
C THR A 508 -1.82 -5.43 27.46
N ALA A 509 -1.86 -5.93 28.67
CA ALA A 509 -1.60 -5.13 29.84
C ALA A 509 -0.21 -4.49 29.78
N THR A 510 -0.12 -3.27 30.28
CA THR A 510 1.13 -2.52 30.42
C THR A 510 1.82 -2.91 31.72
N ASP A 511 3.12 -2.80 31.73
CA ASP A 511 3.93 -2.87 32.97
C ASP A 511 3.68 -1.61 33.78
N GLY A 512 2.93 -0.80 33.77
CA GLY A 512 2.45 0.32 34.59
C GLY A 512 3.43 1.02 35.56
N GLU A 513 4.65 0.55 35.73
CA GLU A 513 5.65 1.16 36.59
C GLU A 513 6.66 1.99 35.75
N PRO A 514 6.58 3.32 35.77
CA PRO A 514 7.57 4.15 35.10
C PRO A 514 8.96 3.94 35.75
N PRO A 515 10.04 4.02 34.93
CA PRO A 515 11.38 3.95 35.49
C PRO A 515 11.58 5.06 36.53
N PRO A 516 12.36 4.81 37.58
CA PRO A 516 12.66 5.82 38.59
C PRO A 516 13.36 7.02 37.98
N VAL A 517 13.09 8.21 38.50
CA VAL A 517 13.76 9.43 38.07
C VAL A 517 15.28 9.21 38.16
N PRO A 518 16.06 9.49 37.12
CA PRO A 518 17.52 9.33 37.12
C PRO A 518 18.19 10.15 38.25
N SER A 519 19.31 9.66 38.79
CA SER A 519 20.17 10.41 39.66
C SER A 519 20.75 11.65 38.95
N LYS A 520 21.08 12.67 39.70
CA LYS A 520 21.66 13.90 39.14
C LYS A 520 22.97 13.55 38.42
N PRO A 521 23.13 13.92 37.12
CA PRO A 521 24.36 13.64 36.39
C PRO A 521 25.53 14.50 36.96
N VAL A 522 26.73 13.98 36.83
CA VAL A 522 27.96 14.70 37.09
C VAL A 522 28.43 15.34 35.80
N LEU A 523 28.67 16.64 35.88
CA LEU A 523 29.12 17.46 34.75
C LEU A 523 30.59 17.83 34.93
N SER A 524 31.38 17.68 33.89
CA SER A 524 32.71 18.27 33.83
C SER A 524 32.89 19.00 32.51
N GLN A 525 33.50 20.16 32.55
CA GLN A 525 33.63 21.04 31.40
C GLN A 525 35.09 21.19 30.97
N SER A 526 35.31 21.24 29.65
CA SER A 526 36.60 21.52 29.04
C SER A 526 36.39 22.22 27.71
N LEU A 527 36.97 23.38 27.49
CA LEU A 527 37.05 24.17 26.25
C LEU A 527 35.94 23.86 25.19
N GLY A 528 34.70 24.25 25.50
CA GLY A 528 33.57 24.06 24.58
C GLY A 528 33.00 22.64 24.52
N ILE A 529 33.41 21.77 25.42
CA ILE A 529 32.89 20.41 25.60
C ILE A 529 32.34 20.27 27.01
N LEU A 530 31.16 19.74 27.14
CA LEU A 530 30.52 19.34 28.39
C LEU A 530 30.43 17.83 28.46
N ASP A 531 31.20 17.21 29.34
CA ASP A 531 31.08 15.80 29.67
C ASP A 531 29.94 15.60 30.66
N VAL A 532 28.99 14.76 30.31
CA VAL A 532 27.85 14.39 31.15
C VAL A 532 28.00 12.92 31.53
N TYR A 533 28.10 12.65 32.82
CA TYR A 533 28.20 11.30 33.37
C TYR A 533 27.03 11.04 34.31
N TRP A 534 26.37 9.92 34.13
CA TRP A 534 25.33 9.39 34.99
C TRP A 534 25.70 7.99 35.50
N ASP A 535 25.43 7.72 36.77
CA ASP A 535 25.81 6.46 37.44
C ASP A 535 24.92 5.25 37.10
N GLY A 536 23.92 5.43 36.23
CA GLY A 536 22.99 4.35 35.85
C GLY A 536 21.94 4.05 36.91
N ARG A 537 21.75 4.91 37.90
CA ARG A 537 20.83 4.70 39.02
C ARG A 537 19.74 5.76 39.07
N GLY A 538 18.68 5.44 39.79
CA GLY A 538 17.63 6.38 40.15
C GLY A 538 18.08 7.36 41.26
N ALA A 539 17.35 8.46 41.43
CA ALA A 539 17.65 9.54 42.37
C ALA A 539 17.76 9.07 43.83
N GLN A 540 17.20 7.94 44.19
CA GLN A 540 17.28 7.33 45.51
C GLN A 540 18.29 6.17 45.58
N GLY A 541 19.12 6.00 44.55
CA GLY A 541 20.14 4.96 44.48
C GLY A 541 19.65 3.58 44.01
N GLN A 542 18.36 3.45 43.67
CA GLN A 542 17.77 2.22 43.13
C GLN A 542 18.27 1.93 41.71
N GLY A 543 18.37 0.65 41.34
CA GLY A 543 18.70 0.24 39.98
C GLY A 543 17.59 0.62 39.00
N MET A 544 17.93 0.84 37.74
CA MET A 544 16.97 0.94 36.66
C MET A 544 16.36 -0.43 36.36
N PRO A 545 15.08 -0.50 35.95
CA PRO A 545 14.44 -1.76 35.60
C PRO A 545 15.08 -2.36 34.36
N ALA A 546 14.87 -3.66 34.14
CA ALA A 546 15.52 -4.41 33.07
C ALA A 546 15.07 -3.99 31.64
N ASP A 547 13.90 -3.41 31.53
CA ASP A 547 13.29 -2.87 30.31
C ASP A 547 13.66 -1.40 30.03
N PHE A 548 14.48 -0.80 30.87
CA PHE A 548 14.94 0.57 30.72
C PHE A 548 15.68 0.78 29.40
N ALA A 549 15.11 1.60 28.51
CA ALA A 549 15.63 1.79 27.14
C ALA A 549 16.82 2.77 27.06
N GLY A 550 16.87 3.76 27.96
CA GLY A 550 17.93 4.77 27.93
C GLY A 550 17.53 6.08 28.59
N VAL A 551 18.40 7.07 28.49
CA VAL A 551 18.18 8.43 28.96
C VAL A 551 18.27 9.42 27.80
N GLU A 552 17.46 10.47 27.87
CA GLU A 552 17.62 11.64 26.99
C GLU A 552 18.43 12.71 27.69
N VAL A 553 19.41 13.25 26.99
CA VAL A 553 20.20 14.40 27.43
C VAL A 553 19.69 15.62 26.67
N SER A 554 19.17 16.59 27.40
CA SER A 554 18.74 17.87 26.86
C SER A 554 19.53 19.02 27.46
N VAL A 555 19.69 20.09 26.71
CA VAL A 555 20.26 21.35 27.20
C VAL A 555 19.20 22.44 27.10
N GLN A 556 19.15 23.29 28.12
CA GLN A 556 18.26 24.41 28.16
C GLN A 556 19.03 25.70 28.43
N LEU A 557 18.81 26.70 27.59
CA LEU A 557 19.24 28.07 27.87
C LEU A 557 18.18 28.78 28.74
N PRO A 558 18.56 29.64 29.68
CA PRO A 558 17.60 30.38 30.47
C PRO A 558 16.59 31.13 29.59
N GLY A 559 15.29 30.88 29.80
CA GLY A 559 14.19 31.47 29.03
C GLY A 559 13.90 30.86 27.65
N VAL A 560 14.54 29.76 27.27
CA VAL A 560 14.30 29.02 26.02
C VAL A 560 13.80 27.63 26.37
N PRO A 561 12.84 27.04 25.60
CA PRO A 561 12.44 25.63 25.79
C PRO A 561 13.63 24.69 25.67
N ALA A 562 13.66 23.65 26.48
CA ALA A 562 14.69 22.61 26.41
C ALA A 562 14.71 21.94 25.00
N SER A 563 15.90 21.69 24.48
CA SER A 563 16.09 20.94 23.25
C SER A 563 16.83 19.65 23.54
N THR A 564 16.31 18.53 23.10
CA THR A 564 16.98 17.22 23.20
C THR A 564 18.21 17.22 22.31
N LEU A 565 19.39 17.02 22.90
CA LEU A 565 20.66 16.95 22.19
C LEU A 565 20.93 15.56 21.66
N MET A 566 20.64 14.54 22.45
CA MET A 566 20.79 13.15 22.06
C MET A 566 20.00 12.21 22.97
N SER A 567 19.70 11.04 22.45
CA SER A 567 19.16 9.91 23.20
C SER A 567 20.24 8.86 23.35
N LEU A 568 20.52 8.44 24.59
CA LEU A 568 21.54 7.45 24.91
C LEU A 568 20.87 6.11 25.22
N PRO A 569 21.06 5.08 24.36
CA PRO A 569 20.57 3.72 24.68
C PRO A 569 21.36 3.12 25.84
N THR A 570 20.72 2.25 26.59
CA THR A 570 21.42 1.43 27.60
C THR A 570 22.48 0.52 26.92
N PRO A 571 23.67 0.37 27.50
CA PRO A 571 24.13 0.76 28.84
C PRO A 571 24.98 2.03 28.89
N LEU A 572 24.90 2.95 27.93
CA LEU A 572 25.74 4.14 27.89
C LEU A 572 25.43 5.08 29.08
N GLN A 573 26.43 5.31 29.90
CA GLN A 573 26.35 6.16 31.09
C GLN A 573 27.12 7.49 30.93
N ARG A 574 27.80 7.68 29.78
CA ARG A 574 28.63 8.87 29.53
C ARG A 574 28.46 9.38 28.11
N THR A 575 28.37 10.67 27.99
CA THR A 575 28.42 11.36 26.69
C THR A 575 29.16 12.68 26.80
N ALA A 576 29.65 13.17 25.67
CA ALA A 576 30.26 14.49 25.56
C ALA A 576 29.44 15.34 24.57
N VAL A 577 29.04 16.50 25.00
CA VAL A 577 28.33 17.48 24.18
C VAL A 577 29.33 18.55 23.74
N ALA A 578 29.59 18.62 22.43
CA ALA A 578 30.53 19.54 21.81
C ALA A 578 29.79 20.70 21.10
N GLY A 579 30.50 21.79 20.86
CA GLY A 579 29.98 22.92 20.10
C GLY A 579 29.08 23.88 20.91
N LEU A 580 29.11 23.77 22.23
CA LEU A 580 28.41 24.74 23.09
C LEU A 580 29.12 26.08 23.07
N GLU A 581 28.36 27.18 22.95
CA GLU A 581 28.88 28.51 23.16
C GLU A 581 29.28 28.72 24.64
N ILE A 582 30.22 29.62 24.90
CA ILE A 582 30.60 29.96 26.28
C ILE A 582 29.47 30.77 26.93
N LYS A 583 28.50 30.07 27.51
CA LYS A 583 27.31 30.59 28.19
C LYS A 583 27.01 29.74 29.41
N GLU A 584 26.15 30.26 30.27
CA GLU A 584 25.61 29.49 31.38
C GLU A 584 24.45 28.63 30.86
N TYR A 585 24.49 27.32 31.12
CA TYR A 585 23.48 26.35 30.74
C TYR A 585 22.92 25.67 31.99
N GLU A 586 21.60 25.42 31.98
CA GLU A 586 20.88 24.66 33.01
C GLU A 586 20.81 23.17 32.67
#